data_62fec3433a1a92c38e5b041d6b2f6aa9
#
_entry.id   62fec3433a1a92c38e5b041d6b2f6aa9
#
_cell.length_a   1.000
_cell.length_b   1.000
_cell.length_c   1.000
_cell.angle_alpha   90.00
_cell.angle_beta   90.00
_cell.angle_gamma   90.00
#
_symmetry.space_group_name_H-M   'P 1'
#
loop_
_entity.id
_entity.type
_entity.pdbx_description
1 polymer ?
#
loop_
_entity_poly.entity_id
_entity_poly.type
_entity_poly.pdbx_seq_one_letter_code
_entity_poly.pdbx_strand_id
1 'polypeptide(L)'
;MYKILLADDEGIVTDSLQFIIEKSFGDECETAVAKSGRKAIELAETFQPDIAFLDIQMPGINGLKAMEEIRGLNPKVKVFILTAYDNFEYAKEALRLGAVDYLMKPVNKKMI
;
A
#
# COMPACT_ATOMS: atom_id res chain seq x y z
N MET A 1 -8.33 -14.00 9.04
CA MET A 1 -8.44 -12.54 8.85
C MET A 1 -7.25 -12.04 8.04
N TYR A 2 -7.52 -11.28 7.00
CA TYR A 2 -6.44 -10.71 6.18
C TYR A 2 -5.97 -9.41 6.81
N LYS A 3 -4.66 -9.21 6.79
CA LYS A 3 -4.04 -7.99 7.32
C LYS A 3 -3.61 -7.11 6.15
N ILE A 4 -4.09 -5.88 6.12
CA ILE A 4 -3.85 -4.95 5.04
C ILE A 4 -3.17 -3.70 5.56
N LEU A 5 -2.00 -3.40 5.01
CA LEU A 5 -1.25 -2.19 5.33
C LEU A 5 -1.57 -1.11 4.29
N LEU A 6 -1.89 0.08 4.76
CA LEU A 6 -2.20 1.22 3.91
C LEU A 6 -1.18 2.30 4.17
N ALA A 7 -0.37 2.65 3.19
CA ALA A 7 0.69 3.64 3.34
C ALA A 7 0.54 4.77 2.33
N ASP A 8 0.24 5.96 2.83
CA ASP A 8 0.11 7.18 2.02
C ASP A 8 0.19 8.35 2.99
N ASP A 9 0.88 9.41 2.60
CA ASP A 9 0.99 10.60 3.44
C ASP A 9 -0.26 11.47 3.40
N GLU A 10 -1.16 11.20 2.46
CA GLU A 10 -2.44 11.89 2.37
C GLU A 10 -3.51 11.12 3.14
N GLY A 11 -3.95 11.69 4.26
CA GLY A 11 -4.94 11.04 5.11
C GLY A 11 -6.25 10.72 4.39
N ILE A 12 -6.65 11.56 3.44
CA ILE A 12 -7.89 11.33 2.69
C ILE A 12 -7.82 10.04 1.87
N VAL A 13 -6.63 9.69 1.38
CA VAL A 13 -6.46 8.46 0.61
C VAL A 13 -6.58 7.24 1.52
N THR A 14 -5.87 7.23 2.64
CA THR A 14 -5.94 6.10 3.57
C THR A 14 -7.32 5.95 4.19
N ASP A 15 -7.97 7.06 4.52
CA ASP A 15 -9.33 7.02 5.06
C ASP A 15 -10.31 6.44 4.05
N SER A 16 -10.18 6.83 2.78
CA SER A 16 -11.04 6.31 1.71
C SER A 16 -10.83 4.82 1.51
N LEU A 17 -9.58 4.37 1.51
CA LEU A 17 -9.26 2.95 1.37
C LEU A 17 -9.80 2.15 2.54
N GLN A 18 -9.63 2.63 3.77
CA GLN A 18 -10.17 1.95 4.95
C GLN A 18 -11.69 1.82 4.85
N PHE A 19 -12.35 2.90 4.45
CA PHE A 19 -13.80 2.89 4.31
C PHE A 19 -14.25 1.84 3.30
N ILE A 20 -13.61 1.80 2.14
CA ILE A 20 -13.95 0.85 1.08
C ILE A 20 -13.73 -0.59 1.55
N ILE A 21 -12.61 -0.84 2.21
CA ILE A 21 -12.27 -2.19 2.68
C ILE A 21 -13.25 -2.65 3.75
N GLU A 22 -13.57 -1.78 4.70
CA GLU A 22 -14.51 -2.12 5.77
C GLU A 22 -15.90 -2.38 5.22
N LYS A 23 -16.34 -1.59 4.25
CA LYS A 23 -17.65 -1.77 3.62
C LYS A 23 -17.72 -3.05 2.80
N SER A 24 -16.64 -3.39 2.11
CA SER A 24 -16.64 -4.52 1.18
C SER A 24 -16.33 -5.85 1.85
N PHE A 25 -15.50 -5.86 2.87
CA PHE A 25 -14.99 -7.10 3.47
C PHE A 25 -15.28 -7.22 4.96
N GLY A 26 -15.67 -6.13 5.60
CA GLY A 26 -16.09 -6.14 7.00
C GLY A 26 -15.06 -6.75 7.93
N ASP A 27 -15.49 -7.76 8.69
CA ASP A 27 -14.66 -8.39 9.71
C ASP A 27 -13.60 -9.32 9.14
N GLU A 28 -13.56 -9.52 7.83
CA GLU A 28 -12.57 -10.38 7.21
C GLU A 28 -11.20 -9.73 7.08
N CYS A 29 -11.12 -8.42 7.28
CA CYS A 29 -9.87 -7.68 7.13
C CYS A 29 -9.57 -6.81 8.32
N GLU A 30 -8.29 -6.72 8.65
CA GLU A 30 -7.77 -5.80 9.65
C GLU A 30 -6.82 -4.86 8.93
N THR A 31 -6.92 -3.55 9.18
CA THR A 31 -6.09 -2.56 8.50
C THR A 31 -5.16 -1.85 9.47
N ALA A 32 -3.99 -1.46 8.97
CA ALA A 32 -3.07 -0.58 9.67
C ALA A 32 -2.65 0.53 8.71
N VAL A 33 -2.50 1.74 9.23
CA VAL A 33 -2.22 2.92 8.41
C VAL A 33 -0.84 3.47 8.74
N ALA A 34 -0.06 3.76 7.68
CA ALA A 34 1.24 4.42 7.80
C ALA A 34 1.22 5.69 6.97
N LYS A 35 1.78 6.77 7.51
CA LYS A 35 1.84 8.05 6.82
C LYS A 35 3.17 8.31 6.13
N SER A 36 4.10 7.37 6.18
CA SER A 36 5.40 7.49 5.56
C SER A 36 5.94 6.11 5.22
N GLY A 37 6.96 6.08 4.37
CA GLY A 37 7.62 4.82 4.02
C GLY A 37 8.29 4.17 5.21
N ARG A 38 8.92 4.95 6.07
CA ARG A 38 9.56 4.43 7.28
C ARG A 38 8.54 3.77 8.21
N LYS A 39 7.40 4.43 8.43
CA LYS A 39 6.36 3.89 9.29
C LYS A 39 5.77 2.62 8.69
N ALA A 40 5.64 2.58 7.35
CA ALA A 40 5.15 1.39 6.67
C ALA A 40 6.08 0.20 6.92
N ILE A 41 7.39 0.42 6.86
CA ILE A 41 8.37 -0.63 7.11
C ILE A 41 8.29 -1.10 8.57
N GLU A 42 8.19 -0.16 9.51
CA GLU A 42 8.06 -0.49 10.93
C GLU A 42 6.81 -1.34 11.19
N LEU A 43 5.69 -0.94 10.61
CA LEU A 43 4.45 -1.69 10.78
C LEU A 43 4.53 -3.07 10.14
N ALA A 44 5.24 -3.19 9.03
CA ALA A 44 5.38 -4.48 8.36
C ALA A 44 6.06 -5.52 9.26
N GLU A 45 7.00 -5.09 10.11
CA GLU A 45 7.69 -6.00 11.02
C GLU A 45 6.75 -6.63 12.04
N THR A 46 5.85 -5.83 12.62
CA THR A 46 4.98 -6.29 13.70
C THR A 46 3.62 -6.75 13.21
N PHE A 47 3.05 -6.04 12.25
CA PHE A 47 1.73 -6.34 11.73
C PHE A 47 1.73 -7.51 10.75
N GLN A 48 2.81 -7.68 10.01
CA GLN A 48 3.01 -8.75 9.00
C GLN A 48 1.82 -8.82 8.02
N PRO A 49 1.67 -7.78 7.19
CA PRO A 49 0.50 -7.71 6.32
C PRO A 49 0.50 -8.77 5.24
N ASP A 50 -0.68 -9.21 4.85
CA ASP A 50 -0.88 -10.08 3.70
C ASP A 50 -0.89 -9.27 2.41
N ILE A 51 -1.41 -8.04 2.50
CA ILE A 51 -1.54 -7.13 1.37
C ILE A 51 -1.06 -5.75 1.82
N ALA A 52 -0.34 -5.05 0.96
CA ALA A 52 0.11 -3.69 1.24
C ALA A 52 -0.24 -2.78 0.06
N PHE A 53 -0.87 -1.65 0.36
CA PHE A 53 -1.09 -0.56 -0.60
C PHE A 53 -0.10 0.54 -0.26
N LEU A 54 0.82 0.83 -1.16
CA LEU A 54 1.91 1.79 -0.91
C LEU A 54 1.87 2.92 -1.93
N ASP A 55 1.84 4.15 -1.42
CA ASP A 55 1.99 5.32 -2.28
C ASP A 55 3.43 5.38 -2.79
N ILE A 56 3.62 5.68 -4.06
CA ILE A 56 4.95 5.80 -4.65
C ILE A 56 5.70 6.98 -4.05
N GLN A 57 5.02 8.11 -3.84
CA GLN A 57 5.67 9.32 -3.34
C GLN A 57 5.28 9.59 -1.90
N MET A 58 6.19 9.30 -1.00
CA MET A 58 6.03 9.59 0.43
C MET A 58 7.27 10.31 0.94
N PRO A 59 7.14 11.16 1.98
CA PRO A 59 8.31 11.83 2.55
C PRO A 59 9.36 10.84 3.02
N GLY A 60 10.62 11.14 2.75
CA GLY A 60 11.74 10.31 3.15
C GLY A 60 11.95 9.13 2.22
N ILE A 61 11.50 7.96 2.61
CA ILE A 61 11.63 6.74 1.82
C ILE A 61 10.47 6.66 0.83
N ASN A 62 10.75 6.55 -0.46
CA ASN A 62 9.70 6.46 -1.46
C ASN A 62 9.06 5.06 -1.46
N GLY A 63 7.93 4.93 -2.17
CA GLY A 63 7.17 3.70 -2.17
C GLY A 63 7.90 2.50 -2.73
N LEU A 64 8.78 2.71 -3.73
CA LEU A 64 9.56 1.60 -4.29
C LEU A 64 10.53 1.04 -3.28
N LYS A 65 11.23 1.91 -2.55
CA LYS A 65 12.16 1.47 -1.53
C LYS A 65 11.42 0.80 -0.37
N ALA A 66 10.29 1.36 0.03
CA ALA A 66 9.47 0.75 1.07
C ALA A 66 9.01 -0.64 0.64
N MET A 67 8.62 -0.80 -0.63
CA MET A 67 8.21 -2.11 -1.15
C MET A 67 9.33 -3.13 -1.04
N GLU A 68 10.55 -2.75 -1.43
CA GLU A 68 11.69 -3.65 -1.34
C GLU A 68 11.93 -4.13 0.09
N GLU A 69 11.88 -3.19 1.04
CA GLU A 69 12.11 -3.52 2.45
C GLU A 69 10.99 -4.41 3.01
N ILE A 70 9.74 -4.08 2.67
CA ILE A 70 8.59 -4.83 3.17
C ILE A 70 8.60 -6.25 2.60
N ARG A 71 8.93 -6.41 1.33
CA ARG A 71 9.01 -7.74 0.72
C ARG A 71 10.17 -8.55 1.28
N GLY A 72 11.24 -7.88 1.70
CA GLY A 72 12.33 -8.55 2.40
C GLY A 72 11.90 -9.12 3.74
N LEU A 73 11.03 -8.40 4.46
CA LEU A 73 10.49 -8.84 5.74
C LEU A 73 9.39 -9.89 5.57
N ASN A 74 8.58 -9.75 4.52
CA ASN A 74 7.42 -10.61 4.28
C ASN A 74 7.40 -11.02 2.80
N PRO A 75 8.14 -12.08 2.42
CA PRO A 75 8.24 -12.44 0.99
C PRO A 75 6.92 -12.80 0.32
N LYS A 76 5.91 -13.15 1.10
CA LYS A 76 4.60 -13.52 0.55
C LYS A 76 3.62 -12.36 0.45
N VAL A 77 4.02 -11.15 0.88
CA VAL A 77 3.13 -10.00 0.84
C VAL A 77 2.77 -9.64 -0.61
N LYS A 78 1.52 -9.29 -0.83
CA LYS A 78 1.05 -8.82 -2.12
C LYS A 78 1.03 -7.30 -2.09
N VAL A 79 1.84 -6.67 -2.92
CA VAL A 79 1.99 -5.20 -2.93
C VAL A 79 1.26 -4.59 -4.10
N PHE A 80 0.43 -3.60 -3.80
CA PHE A 80 -0.22 -2.76 -4.80
C PHE A 80 0.31 -1.34 -4.62
N ILE A 81 0.68 -0.70 -5.72
CA ILE A 81 1.22 0.65 -5.69
C ILE A 81 0.10 1.65 -5.99
N LEU A 82 0.03 2.69 -5.18
CA LEU A 82 -0.87 3.81 -5.41
C LEU A 82 -0.10 4.88 -6.17
N THR A 83 -0.63 5.38 -7.25
CA THR A 83 0.10 6.33 -8.08
C THR A 83 -0.81 7.45 -8.57
N ALA A 84 -0.26 8.66 -8.64
CA ALA A 84 -0.92 9.75 -9.32
C ALA A 84 -0.64 9.62 -10.82
N TYR A 85 -1.39 10.35 -11.62
CA TYR A 85 -1.33 10.26 -13.08
C TYR A 85 0.09 10.46 -13.62
N ASP A 86 0.84 11.38 -13.02
CA ASP A 86 2.17 11.74 -13.49
C ASP A 86 3.28 10.80 -13.04
N ASN A 87 2.95 9.76 -12.29
CA ASN A 87 3.94 8.82 -11.77
C ASN A 87 3.92 7.47 -12.47
N PHE A 88 3.49 7.44 -13.73
CA PHE A 88 3.31 6.21 -14.48
C PHE A 88 4.62 5.41 -14.62
N GLU A 89 5.74 6.10 -14.81
CA GLU A 89 7.03 5.42 -14.96
C GLU A 89 7.43 4.69 -13.67
N TYR A 90 7.15 5.28 -12.51
CA TYR A 90 7.41 4.62 -11.25
C TYR A 90 6.50 3.41 -11.04
N ALA A 91 5.26 3.49 -11.51
CA ALA A 91 4.35 2.36 -11.44
C ALA A 91 4.87 1.18 -12.25
N LYS A 92 5.39 1.43 -13.44
CA LYS A 92 6.02 0.40 -14.26
C LYS A 92 7.20 -0.25 -13.56
N GLU A 93 8.05 0.57 -12.93
CA GLU A 93 9.20 0.06 -12.19
C GLU A 93 8.76 -0.84 -11.03
N ALA A 94 7.70 -0.44 -10.33
CA ALA A 94 7.17 -1.24 -9.23
C ALA A 94 6.72 -2.62 -9.71
N LEU A 95 6.03 -2.69 -10.85
CA LEU A 95 5.60 -3.96 -11.42
C LEU A 95 6.80 -4.84 -11.75
N ARG A 96 7.84 -4.23 -12.31
CA ARG A 96 9.06 -4.96 -12.64
C ARG A 96 9.75 -5.51 -11.40
N LEU A 97 9.64 -4.81 -10.28
CA LEU A 97 10.24 -5.21 -9.02
C LEU A 97 9.35 -6.16 -8.21
N GLY A 98 8.18 -6.49 -8.70
CA GLY A 98 7.35 -7.52 -8.10
C GLY A 98 6.03 -7.08 -7.50
N ALA A 99 5.62 -5.83 -7.70
CA ALA A 99 4.28 -5.42 -7.29
C ALA A 99 3.24 -6.20 -8.10
N VAL A 100 2.10 -6.51 -7.48
CA VAL A 100 1.03 -7.23 -8.16
C VAL A 100 0.40 -6.35 -9.23
N ASP A 101 0.15 -5.09 -8.89
CA ASP A 101 -0.46 -4.13 -9.81
C ASP A 101 -0.30 -2.74 -9.23
N TYR A 102 -0.78 -1.75 -9.96
CA TYR A 102 -0.85 -0.39 -9.48
C TYR A 102 -2.27 0.14 -9.62
N LEU A 103 -2.62 1.09 -8.76
CA LEU A 103 -3.94 1.74 -8.76
C LEU A 103 -3.73 3.24 -8.87
N MET A 104 -4.47 3.88 -9.76
CA MET A 104 -4.38 5.34 -9.91
C MET A 104 -5.30 6.02 -8.92
N LYS A 105 -4.82 7.09 -8.32
CA LYS A 105 -5.62 7.92 -7.43
C LYS A 105 -6.56 8.80 -8.25
N PRO A 106 -7.76 9.09 -7.77
CA PRO A 106 -8.33 8.58 -6.51
C PRO A 106 -8.81 7.14 -6.65
N VAL A 107 -8.64 6.36 -5.59
CA VAL A 107 -9.05 4.96 -5.59
C VAL A 107 -10.54 4.87 -5.32
N ASN A 108 -11.23 4.00 -6.04
CA ASN A 108 -12.65 3.78 -5.84
C ASN A 108 -12.95 2.29 -5.68
N LYS A 109 -14.20 1.99 -5.35
CA LYS A 109 -14.63 0.63 -5.03
C LYS A 109 -14.37 -0.37 -6.16
N LYS A 110 -14.45 0.07 -7.41
CA LYS A 110 -14.27 -0.81 -8.56
C LYS A 110 -12.83 -1.30 -8.69
N MET A 111 -11.88 -0.57 -8.15
CA MET A 111 -10.46 -0.92 -8.24
C MET A 111 -10.06 -1.98 -7.22
N ILE A 112 -10.85 -2.13 -6.19
CA ILE A 112 -10.55 -3.05 -5.10
C ILE A 112 -11.44 -4.28 -5.20
#